data_419cadedc7a152dcde772a603baa512c
#
_entry.id   419cadedc7a152dcde772a603baa512c
#
_cell.length_a   1.000
_cell.length_b   1.000
_cell.length_c   1.000
_cell.angle_alpha   90.00
_cell.angle_beta   90.00
_cell.angle_gamma   90.00
#
_symmetry.space_group_name_H-M   'P 1'
#
loop_
_entity.id
_entity.type
_entity.pdbx_description
1 polymer ?
#
loop_
_entity_poly.entity_id
_entity_poly.type
_entity_poly.pdbx_seq_one_letter_code
_entity_poly.pdbx_strand_id
1 'polypeptide(L)'
;MSQLAMLGGPRVRSRPFPDWPIFGDAEETRLVRTLRSGRWGRLDGGEVDEFERRFAEMHGCAHGVAVVNGTVALRVALLAAGIRAEDEVIVPPYTFVSTASAVVEANAVPVFADVDPKTFNLDPSAVAAAVTSRTKAIIPVHFAGQPADMRALAAIANERKLLLIEDAAHAHGSSYAERAAGSLGDMATFSFQSSKNLTCGEGGIITTNDAPLADACRSIQNCGRVPDGLWYEHHVISGNYRLGEFQGAVLNSQLDRLEEQTRRRDANGQRLASRICALPGVHPQARPAECTRHSYHLFMLRLESAVFGAPRRAVLRALDAEGIPCSGGYGFSLPRQPLFRDKAFGPYLVNASTRLDYSMARCPASDLLCEQAIWLGQNVLLGSREDMDDIARAFEKLYEHRHELTAAVRC
;
A
#
# COMPACT_ATOMS: atom_id res chain seq x y z
N MET A 1 -3.01 -17.64 39.52
CA MET A 1 -3.02 -18.16 38.14
C MET A 1 -2.80 -16.98 37.23
N SER A 2 -2.01 -17.16 36.19
CA SER A 2 -1.79 -16.11 35.19
C SER A 2 -3.10 -15.71 34.48
N GLN A 3 -3.24 -14.44 34.14
CA GLN A 3 -4.39 -13.93 33.38
C GLN A 3 -4.13 -13.95 31.88
N LEU A 4 -2.88 -13.85 31.44
CA LEU A 4 -2.54 -13.87 30.02
C LEU A 4 -2.62 -15.28 29.41
N ALA A 5 -3.25 -15.41 28.26
CA ALA A 5 -3.43 -16.69 27.56
C ALA A 5 -2.10 -17.37 27.23
N MET A 6 -1.07 -16.60 26.87
CA MET A 6 0.28 -17.14 26.62
C MET A 6 0.94 -17.81 27.85
N LEU A 7 0.40 -17.60 29.04
CA LEU A 7 0.86 -18.17 30.33
C LEU A 7 -0.18 -19.12 30.94
N GLY A 8 -1.17 -19.57 30.18
CA GLY A 8 -2.20 -20.51 30.59
C GLY A 8 -3.49 -19.88 31.12
N GLY A 9 -3.66 -18.56 31.02
CA GLY A 9 -4.92 -17.87 31.30
C GLY A 9 -5.98 -18.09 30.22
N PRO A 10 -7.22 -17.62 30.40
CA PRO A 10 -8.28 -17.73 29.39
C PRO A 10 -8.02 -16.78 28.22
N ARG A 11 -8.28 -17.25 27.03
CA ARG A 11 -8.21 -16.42 25.80
C ARG A 11 -9.35 -15.41 25.75
N VAL A 12 -9.11 -14.22 25.22
CA VAL A 12 -10.14 -13.23 24.94
C VAL A 12 -11.03 -13.70 23.80
N ARG A 13 -10.43 -14.34 22.78
CA ARG A 13 -11.13 -14.76 21.57
C ARG A 13 -10.72 -16.16 21.12
N SER A 14 -11.71 -16.99 20.82
CA SER A 14 -11.52 -18.33 20.21
C SER A 14 -12.16 -18.45 18.81
N ARG A 15 -13.05 -17.52 18.43
CA ARG A 15 -13.69 -17.52 17.11
C ARG A 15 -12.72 -16.99 16.06
N PRO A 16 -12.68 -17.55 14.83
CA PRO A 16 -11.87 -16.98 13.74
C PRO A 16 -12.42 -15.61 13.32
N PHE A 17 -11.56 -14.76 12.74
CA PHE A 17 -11.96 -13.59 11.97
C PHE A 17 -12.39 -14.02 10.56
N PRO A 18 -13.07 -13.15 9.80
CA PRO A 18 -13.39 -13.44 8.39
C PRO A 18 -12.16 -13.83 7.59
N ASP A 19 -12.31 -14.86 6.75
CA ASP A 19 -11.28 -15.27 5.81
C ASP A 19 -11.10 -14.22 4.70
N TRP A 20 -9.96 -14.28 4.03
CA TRP A 20 -9.66 -13.46 2.88
C TRP A 20 -8.88 -14.27 1.83
N PRO A 21 -9.19 -14.15 0.51
CA PRO A 21 -10.27 -13.32 -0.07
C PRO A 21 -11.67 -13.90 0.16
N ILE A 22 -12.69 -13.02 0.13
CA ILE A 22 -14.09 -13.43 0.07
C ILE A 22 -14.43 -13.67 -1.40
N PHE A 23 -14.89 -14.87 -1.76
CA PHE A 23 -15.26 -15.26 -3.10
C PHE A 23 -16.50 -16.18 -3.10
N GLY A 24 -17.11 -16.39 -4.28
CA GLY A 24 -18.29 -17.24 -4.42
C GLY A 24 -18.73 -17.37 -5.89
N ASP A 25 -20.02 -17.62 -6.08
CA ASP A 25 -20.63 -17.91 -7.39
C ASP A 25 -20.40 -16.81 -8.44
N ALA A 26 -20.22 -15.56 -8.00
CA ALA A 26 -19.98 -14.45 -8.92
C ALA A 26 -18.63 -14.58 -9.64
N GLU A 27 -17.58 -14.89 -8.88
CA GLU A 27 -16.26 -15.14 -9.45
C GLU A 27 -16.24 -16.41 -10.30
N GLU A 28 -16.84 -17.50 -9.81
CA GLU A 28 -16.92 -18.76 -10.54
C GLU A 28 -17.64 -18.57 -11.87
N THR A 29 -18.80 -17.93 -11.87
CA THR A 29 -19.60 -17.68 -13.08
C THR A 29 -18.81 -16.89 -14.13
N ARG A 30 -18.14 -15.79 -13.72
CA ARG A 30 -17.33 -14.99 -14.65
C ARG A 30 -16.11 -15.75 -15.16
N LEU A 31 -15.41 -16.48 -14.31
CA LEU A 31 -14.26 -17.31 -14.70
C LEU A 31 -14.65 -18.38 -15.71
N VAL A 32 -15.76 -19.11 -15.46
CA VAL A 32 -16.26 -20.13 -16.39
C VAL A 32 -16.68 -19.51 -17.73
N ARG A 33 -17.34 -18.34 -17.71
CA ARG A 33 -17.70 -17.60 -18.93
C ARG A 33 -16.45 -17.23 -19.74
N THR A 34 -15.43 -16.67 -19.07
CA THR A 34 -14.16 -16.30 -19.70
C THR A 34 -13.45 -17.52 -20.26
N LEU A 35 -13.39 -18.64 -19.51
CA LEU A 35 -12.79 -19.88 -19.97
C LEU A 35 -13.48 -20.39 -21.25
N ARG A 36 -14.82 -20.42 -21.27
CA ARG A 36 -15.61 -20.93 -22.40
C ARG A 36 -15.58 -20.02 -23.62
N SER A 37 -15.25 -18.74 -23.46
CA SER A 37 -15.16 -17.80 -24.58
C SER A 37 -13.96 -18.09 -25.50
N GLY A 38 -12.92 -18.78 -25.01
CA GLY A 38 -11.64 -18.96 -25.70
C GLY A 38 -10.83 -17.68 -25.88
N ARG A 39 -11.30 -16.51 -25.41
CA ARG A 39 -10.64 -15.20 -25.48
C ARG A 39 -10.00 -14.91 -24.14
N TRP A 40 -8.77 -15.35 -23.96
CA TRP A 40 -8.09 -15.30 -22.67
C TRP A 40 -7.06 -14.17 -22.54
N GLY A 41 -6.68 -13.62 -23.67
CA GLY A 41 -5.70 -12.53 -23.75
C GLY A 41 -6.34 -11.15 -23.73
N ARG A 42 -5.59 -10.18 -23.22
CA ARG A 42 -6.01 -8.77 -23.13
C ARG A 42 -6.44 -8.16 -24.49
N LEU A 43 -5.88 -8.66 -25.61
CA LEU A 43 -6.06 -8.07 -26.93
C LEU A 43 -7.34 -8.53 -27.65
N ASP A 44 -8.00 -9.58 -27.16
CA ASP A 44 -9.16 -10.19 -27.81
C ASP A 44 -10.32 -10.47 -26.82
N GLY A 45 -10.09 -10.27 -25.51
CA GLY A 45 -11.09 -10.37 -24.47
C GLY A 45 -11.84 -9.06 -24.21
N GLY A 46 -12.56 -8.99 -23.12
CA GLY A 46 -13.33 -7.81 -22.72
C GLY A 46 -13.44 -7.61 -21.19
N GLU A 47 -12.99 -8.60 -20.40
CA GLU A 47 -13.05 -8.49 -18.94
C GLU A 47 -12.08 -7.44 -18.39
N VAL A 48 -10.90 -7.32 -18.99
CA VAL A 48 -9.91 -6.31 -18.58
C VAL A 48 -10.37 -4.92 -19.02
N ASP A 49 -10.95 -4.75 -20.22
CA ASP A 49 -11.50 -3.45 -20.67
C ASP A 49 -12.64 -2.99 -19.76
N GLU A 50 -13.54 -3.88 -19.42
CA GLU A 50 -14.63 -3.58 -18.48
C GLU A 50 -14.07 -3.15 -17.12
N PHE A 51 -13.08 -3.89 -16.62
CA PHE A 51 -12.45 -3.59 -15.33
C PHE A 51 -11.73 -2.22 -15.34
N GLU A 52 -10.91 -1.94 -16.36
CA GLU A 52 -10.21 -0.66 -16.49
C GLU A 52 -11.17 0.53 -16.45
N ARG A 53 -12.27 0.46 -17.22
CA ARG A 53 -13.30 1.49 -17.25
C ARG A 53 -13.99 1.65 -15.88
N ARG A 54 -14.47 0.57 -15.29
CA ARG A 54 -15.19 0.58 -14.01
C ARG A 54 -14.33 1.05 -12.85
N PHE A 55 -13.07 0.60 -12.82
CA PHE A 55 -12.13 0.99 -11.77
C PHE A 55 -11.76 2.46 -11.88
N ALA A 56 -11.45 2.95 -13.07
CA ALA A 56 -11.16 4.36 -13.32
C ALA A 56 -12.35 5.26 -12.91
N GLU A 57 -13.56 4.91 -13.34
CA GLU A 57 -14.79 5.61 -13.00
C GLU A 57 -15.02 5.68 -11.48
N MET A 58 -14.86 4.55 -10.76
CA MET A 58 -14.98 4.49 -9.29
C MET A 58 -13.98 5.41 -8.58
N HIS A 59 -12.80 5.61 -9.15
CA HIS A 59 -11.75 6.45 -8.59
C HIS A 59 -11.74 7.87 -9.17
N GLY A 60 -12.75 8.25 -9.96
CA GLY A 60 -12.89 9.59 -10.54
C GLY A 60 -11.81 9.91 -11.59
N CYS A 61 -11.33 8.90 -12.31
CA CYS A 61 -10.34 9.00 -13.36
C CYS A 61 -10.93 8.71 -14.74
N ALA A 62 -10.41 9.38 -15.78
CA ALA A 62 -10.80 9.15 -17.15
C ALA A 62 -10.22 7.85 -17.73
N HIS A 63 -9.05 7.44 -17.28
CA HIS A 63 -8.30 6.33 -17.83
C HIS A 63 -7.80 5.36 -16.75
N GLY A 64 -7.93 4.06 -17.05
CA GLY A 64 -7.28 2.96 -16.35
C GLY A 64 -6.43 2.15 -17.32
N VAL A 65 -5.26 1.69 -16.89
CA VAL A 65 -4.37 0.81 -17.67
C VAL A 65 -3.94 -0.35 -16.77
N ALA A 66 -4.55 -1.51 -16.94
CA ALA A 66 -4.30 -2.70 -16.14
C ALA A 66 -2.99 -3.37 -16.54
N VAL A 67 -2.23 -3.81 -15.54
CA VAL A 67 -0.92 -4.45 -15.70
C VAL A 67 -0.80 -5.67 -14.78
N VAL A 68 0.24 -6.47 -14.97
CA VAL A 68 0.43 -7.76 -14.28
C VAL A 68 0.59 -7.67 -12.76
N ASN A 69 1.03 -6.56 -12.21
CA ASN A 69 1.10 -6.32 -10.75
C ASN A 69 1.39 -4.85 -10.42
N GLY A 70 1.30 -4.49 -9.12
CA GLY A 70 1.54 -3.12 -8.65
C GLY A 70 2.97 -2.61 -8.82
N THR A 71 3.99 -3.47 -8.73
CA THR A 71 5.39 -3.11 -8.96
C THR A 71 5.60 -2.65 -10.40
N VAL A 72 5.03 -3.41 -11.36
CA VAL A 72 5.05 -3.04 -12.78
C VAL A 72 4.22 -1.78 -13.03
N ALA A 73 3.11 -1.57 -12.31
CA ALA A 73 2.33 -0.34 -12.42
C ALA A 73 3.18 0.89 -12.09
N LEU A 74 3.93 0.87 -10.98
CA LEU A 74 4.85 1.95 -10.59
C LEU A 74 5.93 2.19 -11.67
N ARG A 75 6.56 1.12 -12.16
CA ARG A 75 7.58 1.23 -13.21
C ARG A 75 7.00 1.80 -14.50
N VAL A 76 5.85 1.33 -14.95
CA VAL A 76 5.18 1.83 -16.17
C VAL A 76 4.82 3.30 -16.01
N ALA A 77 4.27 3.70 -14.85
CA ALA A 77 3.94 5.10 -14.57
C ALA A 77 5.18 6.01 -14.63
N LEU A 78 6.30 5.60 -14.02
CA LEU A 78 7.55 6.35 -14.05
C LEU A 78 8.09 6.52 -15.48
N LEU A 79 8.10 5.44 -16.27
CA LEU A 79 8.56 5.48 -17.67
C LEU A 79 7.64 6.33 -18.55
N ALA A 80 6.31 6.22 -18.37
CA ALA A 80 5.30 7.02 -19.07
C ALA A 80 5.40 8.50 -18.71
N ALA A 81 5.74 8.81 -17.45
CA ALA A 81 6.03 10.16 -16.97
C ALA A 81 7.33 10.76 -17.52
N GLY A 82 8.09 10.02 -18.33
CA GLY A 82 9.35 10.47 -18.91
C GLY A 82 10.51 10.53 -17.93
N ILE A 83 10.43 9.83 -16.80
CA ILE A 83 11.55 9.70 -15.84
C ILE A 83 12.71 8.98 -16.53
N ARG A 84 13.90 9.54 -16.40
CA ARG A 84 15.12 9.12 -17.11
C ARG A 84 16.22 8.73 -16.14
N ALA A 85 17.28 8.19 -16.70
CA ALA A 85 18.47 7.84 -15.95
C ALA A 85 18.98 9.03 -15.13
N GLU A 86 19.27 8.76 -13.86
CA GLU A 86 19.79 9.71 -12.87
C GLU A 86 18.82 10.82 -12.42
N ASP A 87 17.56 10.87 -12.94
CA ASP A 87 16.52 11.70 -12.34
C ASP A 87 16.27 11.24 -10.90
N GLU A 88 15.99 12.18 -10.01
CA GLU A 88 15.67 11.87 -8.63
C GLU A 88 14.16 11.80 -8.44
N VAL A 89 13.72 10.75 -7.72
CA VAL A 89 12.33 10.54 -7.34
C VAL A 89 12.25 10.42 -5.82
N ILE A 90 11.48 11.31 -5.19
CA ILE A 90 11.30 11.29 -3.73
C ILE A 90 10.30 10.21 -3.35
N VAL A 91 10.67 9.34 -2.40
CA VAL A 91 9.86 8.22 -1.90
C VAL A 91 9.94 8.11 -0.37
N PRO A 92 8.90 7.60 0.32
CA PRO A 92 8.98 7.33 1.75
C PRO A 92 9.89 6.14 2.04
N PRO A 93 10.62 6.14 3.16
CA PRO A 93 11.44 5.00 3.59
C PRO A 93 10.64 3.93 4.35
N TYR A 94 9.41 4.23 4.81
CA TYR A 94 8.50 3.28 5.45
C TYR A 94 7.40 2.86 4.47
N THR A 95 7.74 1.95 3.57
CA THR A 95 6.83 1.39 2.55
C THR A 95 7.34 0.02 2.10
N PHE A 96 6.53 -0.67 1.27
CA PHE A 96 6.99 -1.85 0.56
C PHE A 96 8.10 -1.49 -0.44
N VAL A 97 9.05 -2.40 -0.61
CA VAL A 97 10.26 -2.15 -1.41
C VAL A 97 9.97 -1.70 -2.84
N SER A 98 8.84 -2.10 -3.42
CA SER A 98 8.48 -1.79 -4.82
C SER A 98 8.39 -0.29 -5.10
N THR A 99 7.98 0.54 -4.11
CA THR A 99 7.93 1.99 -4.29
C THR A 99 9.29 2.57 -4.68
N ALA A 100 10.38 2.07 -4.08
CA ALA A 100 11.73 2.54 -4.38
C ALA A 100 12.43 1.68 -5.45
N SER A 101 12.19 0.36 -5.51
CA SER A 101 12.83 -0.49 -6.53
C SER A 101 12.32 -0.18 -7.94
N ALA A 102 11.05 0.22 -8.10
CA ALA A 102 10.54 0.66 -9.40
C ALA A 102 11.27 1.91 -9.92
N VAL A 103 11.69 2.81 -9.02
CA VAL A 103 12.54 3.97 -9.37
C VAL A 103 13.90 3.49 -9.87
N VAL A 104 14.52 2.55 -9.17
CA VAL A 104 15.81 1.93 -9.60
C VAL A 104 15.64 1.25 -10.96
N GLU A 105 14.55 0.49 -11.16
CA GLU A 105 14.26 -0.18 -12.44
C GLU A 105 13.95 0.79 -13.59
N ALA A 106 13.53 2.02 -13.30
CA ALA A 106 13.47 3.12 -14.27
C ALA A 106 14.84 3.78 -14.51
N ASN A 107 15.91 3.25 -13.91
CA ASN A 107 17.28 3.78 -13.89
C ASN A 107 17.38 5.18 -13.23
N ALA A 108 16.40 5.54 -12.42
CA ALA A 108 16.32 6.79 -11.65
C ALA A 108 16.73 6.56 -10.19
N VAL A 109 17.06 7.63 -9.48
CA VAL A 109 17.60 7.60 -8.12
C VAL A 109 16.48 7.81 -7.10
N PRO A 110 16.15 6.81 -6.26
CA PRO A 110 15.22 7.03 -5.15
C PRO A 110 15.87 7.91 -4.07
N VAL A 111 15.21 9.01 -3.71
CA VAL A 111 15.59 9.91 -2.63
C VAL A 111 14.62 9.71 -1.48
N PHE A 112 15.13 9.28 -0.33
CA PHE A 112 14.28 9.00 0.83
C PHE A 112 13.99 10.28 1.62
N ALA A 113 12.70 10.62 1.75
CA ALA A 113 12.20 11.64 2.67
C ALA A 113 11.37 10.96 3.77
N ASP A 114 11.60 11.31 5.03
CA ASP A 114 11.00 10.61 6.16
C ASP A 114 9.47 10.77 6.22
N VAL A 115 8.83 9.98 7.05
CA VAL A 115 7.38 9.99 7.26
C VAL A 115 7.03 10.73 8.55
N ASP A 116 5.79 11.19 8.66
CA ASP A 116 5.24 11.65 9.93
C ASP A 116 4.93 10.44 10.83
N PRO A 117 5.48 10.37 12.06
CA PRO A 117 5.32 9.22 12.95
C PRO A 117 3.90 9.04 13.50
N LYS A 118 2.98 9.98 13.23
CA LYS A 118 1.57 9.90 13.63
C LYS A 118 0.70 9.36 12.50
N THR A 119 0.90 9.85 11.28
CA THR A 119 0.13 9.45 10.11
C THR A 119 0.75 8.29 9.34
N PHE A 120 2.05 8.02 9.55
CA PHE A 120 2.89 7.02 8.86
C PHE A 120 3.04 7.28 7.37
N ASN A 121 2.55 8.41 6.90
CA ASN A 121 2.66 8.88 5.52
C ASN A 121 3.82 9.85 5.36
N LEU A 122 4.24 10.05 4.12
CA LEU A 122 5.32 10.95 3.73
C LEU A 122 5.12 12.35 4.33
N ASP A 123 6.12 12.87 5.04
CA ASP A 123 6.08 14.20 5.66
C ASP A 123 6.38 15.27 4.60
N PRO A 124 5.45 16.20 4.32
CA PRO A 124 5.68 17.28 3.36
C PRO A 124 6.89 18.15 3.67
N SER A 125 7.23 18.33 4.96
CA SER A 125 8.42 19.12 5.35
C SER A 125 9.73 18.40 4.98
N ALA A 126 9.76 17.08 5.16
CA ALA A 126 10.89 16.25 4.74
C ALA A 126 11.00 16.21 3.21
N VAL A 127 9.87 16.18 2.49
CA VAL A 127 9.85 16.27 1.03
C VAL A 127 10.43 17.60 0.55
N ALA A 128 9.96 18.73 1.11
CA ALA A 128 10.46 20.06 0.72
C ALA A 128 11.99 20.19 0.93
N ALA A 129 12.51 19.60 2.00
CA ALA A 129 13.95 19.59 2.31
C ALA A 129 14.76 18.66 1.37
N ALA A 130 14.13 17.63 0.81
CA ALA A 130 14.77 16.64 -0.06
C ALA A 130 14.82 17.06 -1.54
N VAL A 131 14.07 18.08 -1.97
CA VAL A 131 14.01 18.53 -3.37
C VAL A 131 15.36 19.10 -3.80
N THR A 132 15.85 18.63 -4.94
CA THR A 132 17.06 19.17 -5.63
C THR A 132 16.72 19.58 -7.06
N SER A 133 17.70 20.09 -7.80
CA SER A 133 17.54 20.41 -9.24
C SER A 133 17.32 19.17 -10.13
N ARG A 134 17.65 17.96 -9.64
CA ARG A 134 17.46 16.69 -10.34
C ARG A 134 16.13 16.02 -9.99
N THR A 135 15.43 16.48 -8.97
CA THR A 135 14.13 15.92 -8.60
C THR A 135 13.12 16.11 -9.73
N LYS A 136 12.42 15.05 -10.12
CA LYS A 136 11.40 15.06 -11.18
C LYS A 136 10.04 14.60 -10.71
N ALA A 137 9.97 13.76 -9.68
CA ALA A 137 8.71 13.25 -9.17
C ALA A 137 8.74 13.03 -7.66
N ILE A 138 7.55 12.99 -7.08
CA ILE A 138 7.28 12.56 -5.71
C ILE A 138 6.33 11.38 -5.80
N ILE A 139 6.63 10.28 -5.08
CA ILE A 139 5.72 9.13 -4.93
C ILE A 139 5.24 9.06 -3.48
N PRO A 140 4.14 9.73 -3.10
CA PRO A 140 3.49 9.48 -1.83
C PRO A 140 2.87 8.09 -1.83
N VAL A 141 3.01 7.37 -0.72
CA VAL A 141 2.30 6.12 -0.48
C VAL A 141 1.11 6.41 0.41
N HIS A 142 -0.07 5.96 0.04
CA HIS A 142 -1.25 6.01 0.90
C HIS A 142 -1.21 4.85 1.89
N PHE A 143 -0.33 4.98 2.90
CA PHE A 143 0.06 3.86 3.73
C PHE A 143 -1.10 3.33 4.58
N ALA A 144 -1.20 2.00 4.66
CA ALA A 144 -2.30 1.29 5.32
C ALA A 144 -3.70 1.57 4.75
N GLY A 145 -3.81 2.34 3.68
CA GLY A 145 -5.07 2.79 3.07
C GLY A 145 -5.47 4.21 3.48
N GLN A 146 -4.64 4.91 4.25
CA GLN A 146 -4.84 6.32 4.58
C GLN A 146 -4.16 7.21 3.54
N PRO A 147 -4.90 8.09 2.85
CA PRO A 147 -4.27 9.05 1.94
C PRO A 147 -3.21 9.91 2.64
N ALA A 148 -2.08 10.14 1.97
CA ALA A 148 -1.08 11.12 2.38
C ALA A 148 -1.65 12.54 2.34
N ASP A 149 -0.95 13.53 2.90
CA ASP A 149 -1.35 14.94 2.79
C ASP A 149 -1.12 15.45 1.36
N MET A 150 -2.06 15.08 0.49
CA MET A 150 -1.98 15.38 -0.94
C MET A 150 -2.07 16.87 -1.24
N ARG A 151 -2.69 17.68 -0.36
CA ARG A 151 -2.75 19.15 -0.54
C ARG A 151 -1.37 19.76 -0.37
N ALA A 152 -0.67 19.42 0.71
CA ALA A 152 0.67 19.94 0.96
C ALA A 152 1.67 19.42 -0.07
N LEU A 153 1.61 18.13 -0.43
CA LEU A 153 2.49 17.54 -1.43
C LEU A 153 2.26 18.11 -2.84
N ALA A 154 1.00 18.34 -3.23
CA ALA A 154 0.67 18.99 -4.50
C ALA A 154 1.15 20.44 -4.55
N ALA A 155 1.12 21.18 -3.43
CA ALA A 155 1.68 22.53 -3.38
C ALA A 155 3.19 22.53 -3.68
N ILE A 156 3.94 21.61 -3.07
CA ILE A 156 5.38 21.43 -3.33
C ILE A 156 5.63 21.02 -4.80
N ALA A 157 4.86 20.03 -5.29
CA ALA A 157 4.99 19.55 -6.65
C ALA A 157 4.75 20.67 -7.68
N ASN A 158 3.70 21.47 -7.51
CA ASN A 158 3.37 22.59 -8.38
C ASN A 158 4.45 23.69 -8.35
N GLU A 159 4.92 24.10 -7.16
CA GLU A 159 5.99 25.09 -7.00
C GLU A 159 7.28 24.67 -7.72
N ARG A 160 7.63 23.40 -7.60
CA ARG A 160 8.87 22.82 -8.12
C ARG A 160 8.74 22.20 -9.51
N LYS A 161 7.53 22.18 -10.09
CA LYS A 161 7.20 21.54 -11.38
C LYS A 161 7.57 20.05 -11.39
N LEU A 162 7.21 19.34 -10.32
CA LEU A 162 7.43 17.92 -10.13
C LEU A 162 6.14 17.15 -10.44
N LEU A 163 6.29 15.92 -10.90
CA LEU A 163 5.17 15.00 -11.06
C LEU A 163 4.79 14.38 -9.70
N LEU A 164 3.50 14.20 -9.48
CA LEU A 164 2.96 13.58 -8.28
C LEU A 164 2.31 12.24 -8.66
N ILE A 165 2.95 11.12 -8.30
CA ILE A 165 2.50 9.77 -8.65
C ILE A 165 2.08 9.06 -7.36
N GLU A 166 0.77 8.79 -7.19
CA GLU A 166 0.26 8.11 -6.01
C GLU A 166 0.64 6.61 -6.03
N ASP A 167 1.33 6.12 -5.01
CA ASP A 167 1.33 4.69 -4.70
C ASP A 167 0.09 4.39 -3.85
N ALA A 168 -0.99 4.06 -4.52
CA ALA A 168 -2.29 3.77 -3.95
C ALA A 168 -2.53 2.26 -3.74
N ALA A 169 -1.45 1.45 -3.72
CA ALA A 169 -1.50 -0.01 -3.57
C ALA A 169 -2.24 -0.49 -2.29
N HIS A 170 -2.49 0.39 -1.33
CA HIS A 170 -3.27 0.14 -0.11
C HIS A 170 -4.62 0.89 -0.09
N ALA A 171 -4.90 1.77 -1.05
CA ALA A 171 -5.94 2.79 -0.93
C ALA A 171 -7.20 2.56 -1.79
N HIS A 172 -7.53 1.29 -2.09
CA HIS A 172 -8.73 0.91 -2.82
C HIS A 172 -9.98 1.46 -2.12
N GLY A 173 -10.64 2.44 -2.75
CA GLY A 173 -11.83 3.09 -2.22
C GLY A 173 -11.58 4.13 -1.13
N SER A 174 -10.34 4.56 -0.86
CA SER A 174 -10.02 5.66 0.04
C SER A 174 -10.34 7.01 -0.58
N SER A 175 -10.55 8.05 0.25
CA SER A 175 -10.76 9.42 -0.22
C SER A 175 -10.09 10.46 0.66
N TYR A 176 -9.65 11.55 0.02
CA TYR A 176 -9.05 12.74 0.62
C TYR A 176 -9.82 13.96 0.17
N ALA A 177 -10.38 14.74 1.11
CA ALA A 177 -11.23 15.90 0.83
C ALA A 177 -12.32 15.58 -0.23
N GLU A 178 -13.05 14.49 -0.03
CA GLU A 178 -14.12 13.95 -0.88
C GLU A 178 -13.68 13.48 -2.28
N ARG A 179 -12.40 13.56 -2.63
CA ARG A 179 -11.85 13.03 -3.88
C ARG A 179 -11.26 11.62 -3.64
N ALA A 180 -11.50 10.71 -4.55
CA ALA A 180 -10.96 9.34 -4.45
C ALA A 180 -9.44 9.34 -4.59
N ALA A 181 -8.74 8.55 -3.77
CA ALA A 181 -7.35 8.19 -4.01
C ALA A 181 -7.24 7.53 -5.38
N GLY A 182 -6.22 7.88 -6.14
CA GLY A 182 -6.10 7.50 -7.55
C GLY A 182 -6.38 8.65 -8.52
N SER A 183 -6.98 9.74 -8.03
CA SER A 183 -7.25 10.96 -8.82
C SER A 183 -6.63 12.22 -8.20
N LEU A 184 -5.77 12.07 -7.21
CA LEU A 184 -5.24 13.19 -6.41
C LEU A 184 -3.93 13.73 -6.98
N GLY A 185 -3.16 12.89 -7.69
CA GLY A 185 -1.92 13.23 -8.40
C GLY A 185 -2.09 13.24 -9.92
N ASP A 186 -0.97 13.29 -10.64
CA ASP A 186 -0.93 13.19 -12.12
C ASP A 186 -1.25 11.76 -12.59
N MET A 187 -0.78 10.78 -11.85
CA MET A 187 -1.06 9.35 -12.02
C MET A 187 -1.16 8.68 -10.65
N ALA A 188 -1.81 7.52 -10.62
CA ALA A 188 -1.78 6.64 -9.47
C ALA A 188 -1.59 5.18 -9.88
N THR A 189 -1.07 4.39 -8.95
CA THR A 189 -0.82 2.96 -9.16
C THR A 189 -1.47 2.15 -8.05
N PHE A 190 -2.11 1.04 -8.41
CA PHE A 190 -2.75 0.12 -7.47
C PHE A 190 -2.21 -1.29 -7.65
N SER A 191 -2.32 -2.10 -6.61
CA SER A 191 -1.97 -3.51 -6.60
C SER A 191 -3.19 -4.37 -6.29
N PHE A 192 -3.33 -5.50 -6.97
CA PHE A 192 -4.36 -6.49 -6.72
C PHE A 192 -3.78 -7.82 -6.23
N GLN A 193 -2.62 -7.74 -5.57
CA GLN A 193 -1.99 -8.89 -4.92
C GLN A 193 -2.92 -9.47 -3.84
N SER A 194 -2.81 -10.75 -3.53
CA SER A 194 -3.75 -11.54 -2.71
C SER A 194 -4.15 -10.92 -1.37
N SER A 195 -3.30 -10.12 -0.72
CA SER A 195 -3.61 -9.47 0.56
C SER A 195 -4.40 -8.15 0.44
N LYS A 196 -4.51 -7.57 -0.78
CA LYS A 196 -5.11 -6.24 -1.01
C LYS A 196 -6.62 -6.26 -0.84
N ASN A 197 -7.21 -5.10 -0.56
CA ASN A 197 -8.65 -4.93 -0.33
C ASN A 197 -9.52 -5.24 -1.55
N LEU A 198 -8.93 -5.26 -2.72
CA LEU A 198 -9.45 -5.75 -3.99
C LEU A 198 -8.36 -6.64 -4.59
N THR A 199 -8.67 -7.90 -4.93
CA THR A 199 -7.63 -8.84 -5.34
C THR A 199 -8.08 -9.79 -6.45
N CYS A 200 -7.11 -10.19 -7.28
CA CYS A 200 -7.22 -11.32 -8.22
C CYS A 200 -6.00 -12.26 -8.10
N GLY A 201 -5.33 -12.27 -6.94
CA GLY A 201 -4.09 -12.99 -6.72
C GLY A 201 -2.86 -12.17 -7.08
N GLU A 202 -2.70 -11.82 -8.35
CA GLU A 202 -1.68 -10.88 -8.86
C GLU A 202 -2.30 -9.99 -9.94
N GLY A 203 -2.05 -8.68 -9.84
CA GLY A 203 -2.56 -7.67 -10.77
C GLY A 203 -2.17 -6.26 -10.31
N GLY A 204 -2.35 -5.30 -11.19
CA GLY A 204 -2.18 -3.87 -10.91
C GLY A 204 -2.91 -3.02 -11.94
N ILE A 205 -3.05 -1.73 -11.67
CA ILE A 205 -3.60 -0.75 -12.60
C ILE A 205 -2.94 0.60 -12.36
N ILE A 206 -2.81 1.37 -13.44
CA ILE A 206 -2.45 2.79 -13.41
C ILE A 206 -3.72 3.57 -13.73
N THR A 207 -4.00 4.64 -12.98
CA THR A 207 -5.08 5.58 -13.25
C THR A 207 -4.54 6.97 -13.51
N THR A 208 -5.19 7.71 -14.43
CA THR A 208 -4.85 9.10 -14.75
C THR A 208 -6.01 9.82 -15.44
N ASN A 209 -6.00 11.16 -15.39
CA ASN A 209 -6.91 12.00 -16.18
C ASN A 209 -6.21 12.59 -17.44
N ASP A 210 -4.92 12.33 -17.61
CA ASP A 210 -4.11 12.79 -18.72
C ASP A 210 -4.06 11.73 -19.83
N ALA A 211 -4.68 12.00 -20.97
CA ALA A 211 -4.74 11.06 -22.09
C ALA A 211 -3.35 10.73 -22.69
N PRO A 212 -2.44 11.67 -22.92
CA PRO A 212 -1.05 11.39 -23.30
C PRO A 212 -0.33 10.42 -22.34
N LEU A 213 -0.47 10.60 -21.02
CA LEU A 213 0.12 9.68 -20.03
C LEU A 213 -0.54 8.29 -20.10
N ALA A 214 -1.86 8.22 -20.29
CA ALA A 214 -2.56 6.95 -20.47
C ALA A 214 -2.07 6.20 -21.71
N ASP A 215 -1.89 6.88 -22.84
CA ASP A 215 -1.41 6.28 -24.08
C ASP A 215 0.04 5.81 -23.96
N ALA A 216 0.90 6.58 -23.29
CA ALA A 216 2.25 6.16 -22.97
C ALA A 216 2.26 4.90 -22.08
N CYS A 217 1.38 4.84 -21.07
CA CYS A 217 1.22 3.65 -20.24
C CYS A 217 0.76 2.43 -21.07
N ARG A 218 -0.23 2.60 -21.96
CA ARG A 218 -0.71 1.53 -22.84
C ARG A 218 0.38 1.03 -23.79
N SER A 219 1.17 1.95 -24.34
CA SER A 219 2.32 1.60 -25.18
C SER A 219 3.33 0.74 -24.41
N ILE A 220 3.76 1.20 -23.24
CA ILE A 220 4.75 0.51 -22.41
C ILE A 220 4.20 -0.85 -21.92
N GLN A 221 2.93 -0.92 -21.51
CA GLN A 221 2.25 -2.16 -21.13
C GLN A 221 2.25 -3.20 -22.25
N ASN A 222 2.17 -2.76 -23.52
CA ASN A 222 1.99 -3.60 -24.70
C ASN A 222 3.23 -3.65 -25.59
N CYS A 223 4.39 -3.96 -25.03
CA CYS A 223 5.65 -4.14 -25.75
C CYS A 223 6.09 -2.90 -26.58
N GLY A 224 5.67 -1.70 -26.20
CA GLY A 224 6.04 -0.47 -26.92
C GLY A 224 5.25 -0.19 -28.19
N ARG A 225 4.11 -0.85 -28.40
CA ARG A 225 3.18 -0.55 -29.50
C ARG A 225 2.40 0.72 -29.19
N VAL A 226 2.05 1.47 -30.23
CA VAL A 226 1.18 2.65 -30.09
C VAL A 226 -0.25 2.33 -30.53
N PRO A 227 -1.26 3.02 -29.95
CA PRO A 227 -2.61 2.97 -30.49
C PRO A 227 -2.61 3.31 -31.99
N ASP A 228 -3.40 2.60 -32.78
CA ASP A 228 -3.54 2.79 -34.23
C ASP A 228 -2.26 2.59 -35.08
N GLY A 229 -1.17 2.11 -34.48
CA GLY A 229 0.06 1.73 -35.18
C GLY A 229 -0.06 0.38 -35.92
N LEU A 230 0.91 0.07 -36.74
CA LEU A 230 0.97 -1.23 -37.39
C LEU A 230 1.15 -2.35 -36.39
N TRP A 231 0.55 -3.51 -36.63
CA TRP A 231 0.56 -4.64 -35.69
C TRP A 231 1.96 -5.02 -35.18
N TYR A 232 3.00 -4.96 -36.03
CA TYR A 232 4.37 -5.32 -35.65
C TYR A 232 5.30 -4.09 -35.69
N GLU A 233 4.83 -3.00 -35.05
CA GLU A 233 5.59 -1.76 -34.92
C GLU A 233 5.77 -1.41 -33.44
N HIS A 234 7.01 -1.23 -33.01
CA HIS A 234 7.38 -0.99 -31.61
C HIS A 234 8.18 0.30 -31.52
N HIS A 235 7.68 1.28 -30.74
CA HIS A 235 8.24 2.63 -30.65
C HIS A 235 9.13 2.85 -29.44
N VAL A 236 8.94 2.07 -28.36
CA VAL A 236 9.74 2.17 -27.14
C VAL A 236 10.14 0.78 -26.64
N ILE A 237 11.30 0.70 -25.98
CA ILE A 237 11.74 -0.53 -25.32
C ILE A 237 10.84 -0.79 -24.14
N SER A 238 10.20 -1.94 -24.11
CA SER A 238 9.33 -2.37 -23.04
C SER A 238 9.13 -3.89 -23.04
N GLY A 239 8.27 -4.39 -22.14
CA GLY A 239 7.91 -5.79 -22.03
C GLY A 239 6.42 -6.04 -22.28
N ASN A 240 6.03 -7.29 -22.16
CA ASN A 240 4.64 -7.68 -22.10
C ASN A 240 4.16 -7.62 -20.64
N TYR A 241 3.45 -6.57 -20.28
CA TYR A 241 2.94 -6.32 -18.94
C TYR A 241 1.41 -6.39 -18.86
N ARG A 242 0.75 -6.94 -19.88
CA ARG A 242 -0.70 -7.01 -19.97
C ARG A 242 -1.30 -7.93 -18.90
N LEU A 243 -2.35 -7.46 -18.22
CA LEU A 243 -3.18 -8.30 -17.36
C LEU A 243 -3.98 -9.31 -18.21
N GLY A 244 -4.19 -10.51 -17.72
CA GLY A 244 -4.99 -11.53 -18.40
C GLY A 244 -6.49 -11.40 -18.10
N GLU A 245 -7.34 -11.97 -18.98
CA GLU A 245 -8.79 -11.88 -18.86
C GLU A 245 -9.35 -12.61 -17.63
N PHE A 246 -8.70 -13.69 -17.16
CA PHE A 246 -9.11 -14.39 -15.93
C PHE A 246 -9.00 -13.49 -14.70
N GLN A 247 -7.93 -12.72 -14.60
CA GLN A 247 -7.75 -11.73 -13.55
C GLN A 247 -8.77 -10.60 -13.67
N GLY A 248 -9.06 -10.13 -14.89
CA GLY A 248 -10.11 -9.14 -15.17
C GLY A 248 -11.49 -9.64 -14.71
N ALA A 249 -11.81 -10.89 -14.98
CA ALA A 249 -13.06 -11.52 -14.56
C ALA A 249 -13.22 -11.55 -13.02
N VAL A 250 -12.17 -11.96 -12.30
CA VAL A 250 -12.18 -11.93 -10.83
C VAL A 250 -12.33 -10.51 -10.31
N LEU A 251 -11.55 -9.57 -10.83
CA LEU A 251 -11.56 -8.17 -10.39
C LEU A 251 -12.94 -7.51 -10.60
N ASN A 252 -13.61 -7.77 -11.72
CA ASN A 252 -14.95 -7.26 -11.95
C ASN A 252 -15.96 -7.73 -10.90
N SER A 253 -15.89 -9.00 -10.46
CA SER A 253 -16.75 -9.55 -9.41
C SER A 253 -16.39 -8.99 -8.03
N GLN A 254 -15.10 -8.86 -7.73
CA GLN A 254 -14.60 -8.29 -6.48
C GLN A 254 -14.97 -6.80 -6.33
N LEU A 255 -14.97 -6.06 -7.45
CA LEU A 255 -15.27 -4.63 -7.48
C LEU A 255 -16.69 -4.32 -6.99
N ASP A 256 -17.66 -5.21 -7.26
CA ASP A 256 -19.05 -5.06 -6.83
C ASP A 256 -19.22 -4.98 -5.30
N ARG A 257 -18.27 -5.53 -4.55
CA ARG A 257 -18.29 -5.55 -3.07
C ARG A 257 -17.40 -4.50 -2.42
N LEU A 258 -16.54 -3.84 -3.21
CA LEU A 258 -15.48 -2.97 -2.66
C LEU A 258 -16.04 -1.82 -1.82
N GLU A 259 -17.10 -1.16 -2.30
CA GLU A 259 -17.70 0.00 -1.62
C GLU A 259 -18.26 -0.37 -0.24
N GLU A 260 -19.05 -1.44 -0.16
CA GLU A 260 -19.62 -1.91 1.11
C GLU A 260 -18.52 -2.37 2.08
N GLN A 261 -17.55 -3.15 1.58
CA GLN A 261 -16.43 -3.63 2.38
C GLN A 261 -15.55 -2.48 2.89
N THR A 262 -15.30 -1.46 2.08
CA THR A 262 -14.53 -0.28 2.48
C THR A 262 -15.25 0.50 3.57
N ARG A 263 -16.55 0.75 3.41
CA ARG A 263 -17.37 1.40 4.43
C ARG A 263 -17.35 0.64 5.75
N ARG A 264 -17.43 -0.69 5.71
CA ARG A 264 -17.38 -1.55 6.90
C ARG A 264 -16.03 -1.48 7.60
N ARG A 265 -14.93 -1.57 6.83
CA ARG A 265 -13.57 -1.41 7.38
C ARG A 265 -13.38 -0.03 8.01
N ASP A 266 -13.85 1.02 7.36
CA ASP A 266 -13.73 2.40 7.88
C ASP A 266 -14.48 2.56 9.20
N ALA A 267 -15.73 2.13 9.29
CA ALA A 267 -16.51 2.20 10.51
C ALA A 267 -15.89 1.37 11.67
N ASN A 268 -15.43 0.15 11.37
CA ASN A 268 -14.80 -0.73 12.35
C ASN A 268 -13.42 -0.23 12.77
N GLY A 269 -12.62 0.30 11.86
CA GLY A 269 -11.32 0.88 12.16
C GLY A 269 -11.44 2.11 13.07
N GLN A 270 -12.39 3.01 12.80
CA GLN A 270 -12.67 4.15 13.67
C GLN A 270 -13.13 3.72 15.06
N ARG A 271 -14.04 2.73 15.14
CA ARG A 271 -14.49 2.16 16.43
C ARG A 271 -13.31 1.61 17.23
N LEU A 272 -12.46 0.79 16.60
CA LEU A 272 -11.30 0.20 17.27
C LEU A 272 -10.33 1.29 17.72
N ALA A 273 -9.98 2.23 16.85
CA ALA A 273 -9.07 3.32 17.18
C ALA A 273 -9.57 4.15 18.37
N SER A 274 -10.87 4.50 18.39
CA SER A 274 -11.45 5.28 19.50
C SER A 274 -11.42 4.53 20.84
N ARG A 275 -11.45 3.21 20.84
CA ARG A 275 -11.39 2.41 22.07
C ARG A 275 -9.99 2.27 22.61
N ILE A 276 -9.01 2.01 21.73
CA ILE A 276 -7.64 1.71 22.19
C ILE A 276 -6.76 2.95 22.35
N CYS A 277 -7.15 4.11 21.80
CA CYS A 277 -6.36 5.34 21.90
C CYS A 277 -6.26 5.88 23.35
N ALA A 278 -7.16 5.45 24.25
CA ALA A 278 -7.11 5.80 25.66
C ALA A 278 -6.09 4.99 26.45
N LEU A 279 -5.58 3.88 25.90
CA LEU A 279 -4.60 3.03 26.57
C LEU A 279 -3.22 3.69 26.52
N PRO A 280 -2.54 3.88 27.66
CA PRO A 280 -1.21 4.43 27.68
C PRO A 280 -0.23 3.62 26.82
N GLY A 281 0.56 4.32 26.00
CA GLY A 281 1.55 3.71 25.12
C GLY A 281 0.98 3.03 23.86
N VAL A 282 -0.31 3.19 23.57
CA VAL A 282 -0.97 2.71 22.35
C VAL A 282 -1.40 3.90 21.50
N HIS A 283 -0.83 4.03 20.31
CA HIS A 283 -1.06 5.16 19.42
C HIS A 283 -1.54 4.66 18.05
N PRO A 284 -2.86 4.55 17.82
CA PRO A 284 -3.39 4.28 16.49
C PRO A 284 -2.92 5.30 15.48
N GLN A 285 -2.81 4.91 14.20
CA GLN A 285 -2.52 5.83 13.10
C GLN A 285 -3.46 7.03 13.16
N ALA A 286 -2.91 8.23 13.24
CA ALA A 286 -3.69 9.46 13.31
C ALA A 286 -4.40 9.70 11.97
N ARG A 287 -5.71 9.94 12.02
CA ARG A 287 -6.52 10.23 10.84
C ARG A 287 -6.71 11.74 10.70
N PRO A 288 -6.08 12.42 9.71
CA PRO A 288 -6.36 13.82 9.41
C PRO A 288 -7.81 14.03 8.98
N ALA A 289 -8.36 15.24 9.21
CA ALA A 289 -9.73 15.57 8.83
C ALA A 289 -9.98 15.45 7.32
N GLU A 290 -8.95 15.72 6.52
CA GLU A 290 -8.98 15.55 5.07
C GLU A 290 -9.10 14.10 4.61
N CYS A 291 -8.74 13.11 5.42
CA CYS A 291 -8.98 11.69 5.13
C CYS A 291 -10.47 11.40 5.35
N THR A 292 -11.29 11.69 4.35
CA THR A 292 -12.75 11.55 4.43
C THR A 292 -13.19 10.09 4.42
N ARG A 293 -12.38 9.20 3.81
CA ARG A 293 -12.56 7.74 3.89
C ARG A 293 -11.20 7.02 3.93
N HIS A 294 -11.05 6.10 4.88
CA HIS A 294 -9.86 5.26 5.04
C HIS A 294 -10.21 3.81 4.69
N SER A 295 -9.54 3.22 3.71
CA SER A 295 -9.84 1.84 3.29
C SER A 295 -9.30 0.76 4.24
N TYR A 296 -8.42 1.12 5.15
CA TYR A 296 -7.82 0.21 6.13
C TYR A 296 -7.32 -1.10 5.51
N HIS A 297 -6.38 -1.01 4.56
CA HIS A 297 -5.64 -2.20 4.15
C HIS A 297 -4.92 -2.85 5.33
N LEU A 298 -4.52 -2.03 6.29
CA LEU A 298 -4.04 -2.44 7.60
C LEU A 298 -4.68 -1.53 8.66
N PHE A 299 -5.00 -2.09 9.80
CA PHE A 299 -5.16 -1.29 11.01
C PHE A 299 -3.80 -1.17 11.67
N MET A 300 -3.32 0.04 11.80
CA MET A 300 -1.98 0.29 12.32
C MET A 300 -1.99 1.07 13.61
N LEU A 301 -1.07 0.71 14.48
CA LEU A 301 -0.75 1.48 15.66
C LEU A 301 0.75 1.43 15.97
N ARG A 302 1.22 2.38 16.74
CA ARG A 302 2.54 2.39 17.35
C ARG A 302 2.39 2.02 18.83
N LEU A 303 3.26 1.12 19.31
CA LEU A 303 3.29 0.65 20.68
C LEU A 303 4.56 1.12 21.38
N GLU A 304 4.43 1.79 22.50
CA GLU A 304 5.56 2.15 23.38
C GLU A 304 5.94 0.98 24.29
N SER A 305 6.93 0.22 23.88
CA SER A 305 7.41 -0.97 24.61
C SER A 305 7.76 -0.70 26.08
N ALA A 306 8.25 0.49 26.40
CA ALA A 306 8.58 0.90 27.76
C ALA A 306 7.34 0.94 28.67
N VAL A 307 6.18 1.35 28.17
CA VAL A 307 4.91 1.39 28.93
C VAL A 307 4.40 -0.01 29.23
N PHE A 308 4.63 -0.96 28.32
CA PHE A 308 4.25 -2.37 28.51
C PHE A 308 5.32 -3.17 29.28
N GLY A 309 6.47 -2.59 29.58
CA GLY A 309 7.57 -3.27 30.26
C GLY A 309 8.11 -4.51 29.52
N ALA A 310 7.82 -4.63 28.22
CA ALA A 310 8.17 -5.78 27.40
C ALA A 310 8.46 -5.36 25.95
N PRO A 311 9.37 -6.04 25.24
CA PRO A 311 9.64 -5.74 23.83
C PRO A 311 8.41 -6.06 22.98
N ARG A 312 8.23 -5.31 21.87
CA ARG A 312 7.12 -5.49 20.91
C ARG A 312 6.84 -6.96 20.57
N ARG A 313 7.90 -7.75 20.34
CA ARG A 313 7.76 -9.19 20.01
C ARG A 313 7.00 -10.00 21.08
N ALA A 314 7.12 -9.62 22.35
CA ALA A 314 6.38 -10.29 23.42
C ALA A 314 4.90 -9.89 23.40
N VAL A 315 4.60 -8.62 23.13
CA VAL A 315 3.23 -8.12 22.97
C VAL A 315 2.55 -8.78 21.77
N LEU A 316 3.24 -8.90 20.63
CA LEU A 316 2.72 -9.60 19.46
C LEU A 316 2.35 -11.06 19.75
N ARG A 317 3.24 -11.81 20.43
CA ARG A 317 2.94 -13.19 20.84
C ARG A 317 1.78 -13.28 21.83
N ALA A 318 1.68 -12.30 22.72
CA ALA A 318 0.58 -12.26 23.68
C ALA A 318 -0.77 -11.98 23.00
N LEU A 319 -0.82 -11.02 22.05
CA LEU A 319 -2.01 -10.75 21.24
C LEU A 319 -2.44 -11.99 20.43
N ASP A 320 -1.49 -12.68 19.80
CA ASP A 320 -1.76 -13.91 19.06
C ASP A 320 -2.32 -15.01 19.98
N ALA A 321 -1.75 -15.18 21.18
CA ALA A 321 -2.26 -16.10 22.18
C ALA A 321 -3.66 -15.73 22.66
N GLU A 322 -4.02 -14.45 22.74
CA GLU A 322 -5.37 -13.97 23.02
C GLU A 322 -6.36 -14.16 21.85
N GLY A 323 -5.88 -14.61 20.69
CA GLY A 323 -6.69 -14.85 19.49
C GLY A 323 -6.77 -13.65 18.55
N ILE A 324 -5.85 -12.70 18.65
CA ILE A 324 -5.79 -11.50 17.78
C ILE A 324 -4.59 -11.62 16.84
N PRO A 325 -4.81 -11.94 15.54
CA PRO A 325 -3.74 -12.05 14.57
C PRO A 325 -3.11 -10.68 14.29
N CYS A 326 -1.80 -10.59 14.47
CA CYS A 326 -1.06 -9.35 14.29
C CYS A 326 0.37 -9.60 13.84
N SER A 327 1.03 -8.56 13.33
CA SER A 327 2.42 -8.59 12.94
C SER A 327 3.15 -7.29 13.31
N GLY A 328 4.49 -7.32 13.32
CA GLY A 328 5.32 -6.13 13.53
C GLY A 328 5.62 -5.33 12.27
N GLY A 329 5.09 -5.75 11.13
CA GLY A 329 5.33 -5.07 9.87
C GLY A 329 6.78 -5.12 9.39
N TYR A 330 7.25 -4.01 8.81
CA TYR A 330 8.62 -3.92 8.29
C TYR A 330 9.64 -3.90 9.41
N GLY A 331 10.67 -4.74 9.29
CA GLY A 331 11.76 -4.82 10.28
C GLY A 331 12.84 -3.75 10.11
N PHE A 332 12.90 -3.12 8.92
CA PHE A 332 13.89 -2.09 8.57
C PHE A 332 13.25 -1.06 7.66
N SER A 333 13.63 0.21 7.81
CA SER A 333 13.35 1.23 6.80
C SER A 333 14.13 0.95 5.50
N LEU A 334 13.64 1.40 4.36
CA LEU A 334 14.23 1.06 3.06
C LEU A 334 15.73 1.39 2.95
N PRO A 335 16.23 2.55 3.41
CA PRO A 335 17.68 2.83 3.38
C PRO A 335 18.52 1.81 4.15
N ARG A 336 17.95 1.12 5.14
CA ARG A 336 18.63 0.09 5.95
C ARG A 336 18.56 -1.31 5.32
N GLN A 337 17.72 -1.50 4.30
CA GLN A 337 17.65 -2.77 3.58
C GLN A 337 18.97 -3.08 2.88
N PRO A 338 19.42 -4.35 2.85
CA PRO A 338 20.63 -4.74 2.12
C PRO A 338 20.65 -4.24 0.67
N LEU A 339 19.50 -4.27 -0.01
CA LEU A 339 19.35 -3.76 -1.38
C LEU A 339 19.90 -2.35 -1.56
N PHE A 340 19.56 -1.42 -0.65
CA PHE A 340 19.97 -0.02 -0.74
C PHE A 340 21.31 0.24 -0.05
N ARG A 341 21.52 -0.36 1.13
CA ARG A 341 22.77 -0.24 1.88
C ARG A 341 23.98 -0.69 1.04
N ASP A 342 23.83 -1.84 0.40
CA ASP A 342 24.91 -2.50 -0.36
C ASP A 342 24.83 -2.12 -1.85
N LYS A 343 23.85 -1.30 -2.24
CA LYS A 343 23.59 -0.85 -3.63
C LYS A 343 23.51 -2.03 -4.62
N ALA A 344 22.81 -3.09 -4.22
CA ALA A 344 22.66 -4.32 -5.02
C ALA A 344 21.67 -4.12 -6.18
N PHE A 345 21.93 -3.13 -7.05
CA PHE A 345 21.02 -2.68 -8.12
C PHE A 345 21.20 -3.42 -9.44
N GLY A 346 22.12 -4.40 -9.51
CA GLY A 346 22.37 -5.15 -10.74
C GLY A 346 22.83 -4.23 -11.88
N PRO A 347 22.13 -4.26 -13.03
CA PRO A 347 22.51 -3.44 -14.18
C PRO A 347 22.05 -1.97 -14.10
N TYR A 348 21.28 -1.62 -13.05
CA TYR A 348 20.71 -0.28 -12.91
C TYR A 348 21.65 0.67 -12.17
N LEU A 349 21.53 1.96 -12.43
CA LEU A 349 22.26 3.04 -11.76
C LEU A 349 23.79 2.86 -11.78
N VAL A 350 24.35 2.19 -12.80
CA VAL A 350 25.78 1.85 -12.88
C VAL A 350 26.67 3.09 -12.68
N ASN A 351 26.34 4.20 -13.34
CA ASN A 351 27.13 5.44 -13.25
C ASN A 351 26.86 6.23 -11.94
N ALA A 352 25.64 6.11 -11.40
CA ALA A 352 25.26 6.84 -10.20
C ALA A 352 25.68 6.11 -8.91
N SER A 353 25.77 4.79 -8.92
CA SER A 353 25.98 3.94 -7.74
C SER A 353 27.22 4.32 -6.93
N THR A 354 28.28 4.78 -7.59
CA THR A 354 29.53 5.21 -6.93
C THR A 354 29.36 6.49 -6.09
N ARG A 355 28.37 7.32 -6.42
CA ARG A 355 28.07 8.61 -5.76
C ARG A 355 26.96 8.50 -4.73
N LEU A 356 26.17 7.40 -4.76
CA LEU A 356 25.05 7.18 -3.85
C LEU A 356 25.54 6.61 -2.52
N ASP A 357 25.08 7.20 -1.43
CA ASP A 357 25.32 6.70 -0.08
C ASP A 357 24.03 6.76 0.75
N TYR A 358 23.31 5.65 0.79
CA TYR A 358 22.08 5.51 1.55
C TYR A 358 22.33 5.32 3.06
N SER A 359 23.57 5.08 3.50
CA SER A 359 23.90 5.00 4.93
C SER A 359 23.72 6.35 5.63
N MET A 360 23.82 7.44 4.86
CA MET A 360 23.62 8.80 5.34
C MET A 360 22.15 9.23 5.41
N ALA A 361 21.24 8.43 4.88
CA ALA A 361 19.80 8.75 4.92
C ALA A 361 19.30 8.75 6.37
N ARG A 362 18.79 9.90 6.81
CA ARG A 362 18.25 10.08 8.16
C ARG A 362 16.75 9.99 8.13
N CYS A 363 16.21 8.87 8.62
CA CYS A 363 14.80 8.58 8.63
C CYS A 363 14.35 8.09 10.02
N PRO A 364 14.50 8.94 11.07
CA PRO A 364 14.26 8.51 12.46
C PRO A 364 12.81 8.11 12.73
N ALA A 365 11.81 8.74 12.08
CA ALA A 365 10.42 8.35 12.23
C ALA A 365 10.16 6.98 11.62
N SER A 366 10.70 6.71 10.44
CA SER A 366 10.60 5.38 9.80
C SER A 366 11.30 4.29 10.59
N ASP A 367 12.50 4.56 11.12
CA ASP A 367 13.22 3.63 11.98
C ASP A 367 12.41 3.34 13.27
N LEU A 368 11.81 4.36 13.89
CA LEU A 368 10.92 4.22 15.04
C LEU A 368 9.69 3.34 14.72
N LEU A 369 9.07 3.54 13.56
CA LEU A 369 7.92 2.73 13.14
C LEU A 369 8.33 1.27 12.91
N CYS A 370 9.52 1.00 12.38
CA CYS A 370 10.04 -0.36 12.25
C CYS A 370 10.21 -1.07 13.60
N GLU A 371 10.45 -0.31 14.68
CA GLU A 371 10.58 -0.85 16.04
C GLU A 371 9.24 -1.00 16.76
N GLN A 372 8.29 -0.08 16.53
CA GLN A 372 7.11 0.09 17.38
C GLN A 372 5.78 -0.27 16.71
N ALA A 373 5.71 -0.37 15.37
CA ALA A 373 4.45 -0.63 14.70
C ALA A 373 3.88 -2.03 15.00
N ILE A 374 2.56 -2.09 15.17
CA ILE A 374 1.75 -3.31 15.16
C ILE A 374 0.71 -3.17 14.05
N TRP A 375 0.58 -4.23 13.24
CA TRP A 375 -0.33 -4.32 12.11
C TRP A 375 -1.38 -5.39 12.33
N LEU A 376 -2.65 -5.05 12.12
CA LEU A 376 -3.74 -6.01 11.96
C LEU A 376 -4.18 -6.00 10.50
N GLY A 377 -4.41 -7.16 9.91
CA GLY A 377 -4.84 -7.31 8.52
C GLY A 377 -6.24 -6.72 8.27
N GLN A 378 -6.50 -6.30 7.05
CA GLN A 378 -7.76 -5.67 6.63
C GLN A 378 -9.00 -6.56 6.86
N ASN A 379 -8.83 -7.88 6.81
CA ASN A 379 -9.92 -8.84 6.97
C ASN A 379 -10.52 -8.85 8.38
N VAL A 380 -9.73 -8.55 9.41
CA VAL A 380 -10.27 -8.48 10.79
C VAL A 380 -11.32 -7.37 10.92
N LEU A 381 -11.16 -6.28 10.14
CA LEU A 381 -12.10 -5.16 10.12
C LEU A 381 -13.38 -5.45 9.31
N LEU A 382 -13.46 -6.58 8.62
CA LEU A 382 -14.71 -7.08 8.02
C LEU A 382 -15.57 -7.84 9.03
N GLY A 383 -15.08 -8.07 10.24
CA GLY A 383 -15.80 -8.67 11.35
C GLY A 383 -16.96 -7.84 11.86
N SER A 384 -17.61 -8.33 12.91
CA SER A 384 -18.70 -7.65 13.59
C SER A 384 -18.16 -6.55 14.54
N ARG A 385 -19.07 -5.77 15.12
CA ARG A 385 -18.71 -4.81 16.19
C ARG A 385 -18.12 -5.51 17.42
N GLU A 386 -18.66 -6.70 17.76
CA GLU A 386 -18.16 -7.52 18.86
C GLU A 386 -16.71 -7.98 18.61
N ASP A 387 -16.38 -8.29 17.35
CA ASP A 387 -15.00 -8.64 16.99
C ASP A 387 -14.03 -7.48 17.22
N MET A 388 -14.46 -6.23 16.98
CA MET A 388 -13.67 -5.03 17.34
C MET A 388 -13.53 -4.86 18.84
N ASP A 389 -14.58 -5.18 19.60
CA ASP A 389 -14.54 -5.14 21.06
C ASP A 389 -13.62 -6.21 21.64
N ASP A 390 -13.54 -7.41 21.02
CA ASP A 390 -12.58 -8.45 21.39
C ASP A 390 -11.14 -7.97 21.18
N ILE A 391 -10.85 -7.32 20.05
CA ILE A 391 -9.50 -6.77 19.79
C ILE A 391 -9.16 -5.74 20.88
N ALA A 392 -10.06 -4.80 21.17
CA ALA A 392 -9.83 -3.78 22.17
C ALA A 392 -9.60 -4.41 23.57
N ARG A 393 -10.44 -5.37 23.96
CA ARG A 393 -10.28 -6.11 25.25
C ARG A 393 -8.95 -6.83 25.35
N ALA A 394 -8.43 -7.37 24.25
CA ALA A 394 -7.11 -7.99 24.26
C ALA A 394 -6.01 -6.96 24.57
N PHE A 395 -6.04 -5.78 23.98
CA PHE A 395 -5.09 -4.70 24.30
C PHE A 395 -5.26 -4.23 25.77
N GLU A 396 -6.50 -4.03 26.22
CA GLU A 396 -6.83 -3.67 27.60
C GLU A 396 -6.25 -4.70 28.59
N LYS A 397 -6.51 -5.97 28.36
CA LYS A 397 -6.02 -7.10 29.19
C LYS A 397 -4.49 -7.15 29.21
N LEU A 398 -3.83 -6.99 28.06
CA LEU A 398 -2.38 -6.97 28.01
C LEU A 398 -1.80 -5.78 28.79
N TYR A 399 -2.44 -4.63 28.74
CA TYR A 399 -2.01 -3.46 29.51
C TYR A 399 -2.21 -3.65 31.00
N GLU A 400 -3.36 -4.16 31.47
CA GLU A 400 -3.66 -4.46 32.87
C GLU A 400 -2.68 -5.47 33.48
N HIS A 401 -2.37 -6.52 32.69
CA HIS A 401 -1.49 -7.61 33.13
C HIS A 401 -0.06 -7.53 32.56
N ARG A 402 0.40 -6.31 32.18
CA ARG A 402 1.71 -6.11 31.53
C ARG A 402 2.91 -6.57 32.34
N HIS A 403 2.78 -6.63 33.69
CA HIS A 403 3.82 -7.18 34.55
C HIS A 403 4.09 -8.67 34.29
N GLU A 404 3.09 -9.43 33.83
CA GLU A 404 3.26 -10.83 33.41
C GLU A 404 4.04 -10.97 32.12
N LEU A 405 3.93 -9.99 31.20
CA LEU A 405 4.73 -9.95 29.96
C LEU A 405 6.23 -9.86 30.24
N THR A 406 6.62 -9.09 31.23
CA THR A 406 8.02 -8.93 31.67
C THR A 406 8.61 -10.24 32.18
N ALA A 407 7.83 -11.03 32.93
CA ALA A 407 8.24 -12.34 33.41
C ALA A 407 8.43 -13.34 32.28
N ALA A 408 7.54 -13.32 31.26
CA ALA A 408 7.59 -14.23 30.11
C ALA A 408 8.78 -13.99 29.14
N VAL A 409 9.44 -12.82 29.22
CA VAL A 409 10.62 -12.49 28.39
C VAL A 409 11.91 -13.07 29.01
N ARG A 410 11.89 -13.38 30.30
CA ARG A 410 13.06 -13.89 31.04
C ARG A 410 13.14 -15.43 31.03
N CYS A 411 12.10 -16.11 30.60
CA CYS A 411 12.05 -17.55 30.35
C CYS A 411 12.20 -17.85 28.84
#